data_e51b7bc2a53de493214a125818325227
#
_entry.id   e51b7bc2a53de493214a125818325227
#
_cell.length_a   1.000
_cell.length_b   1.000
_cell.length_c   1.000
_cell.angle_alpha   90.00
_cell.angle_beta   90.00
_cell.angle_gamma   90.00
#
_symmetry.space_group_name_H-M   'P 1'
#
loop_
_entity.id
_entity.type
_entity.pdbx_description
1 polymer ?
#
loop_
_entity_poly.entity_id
_entity_poly.type
_entity_poly.pdbx_seq_one_letter_code
_entity_poly.pdbx_strand_id
1 'polypeptide(L)'
;MLGCPAQAITLHIEQEAWPEIDPDVCTECGECLYLCPNNVFSAPWLEAKPAQLEDRYEAVVIGAGIGGLMTAAGLARAGKKVLVLEQLGFIGGKYTQLRYQDYAITTAAWTCPGPKSRIGKLCTKLEAPIQWVTIHDMKSSGEHWVVTRDGRRFASTDEAQEALVGGSRGMARVYQWIADMYDPRVSYPDDMTARQYIQRYFPGNEDYVKYVETIITYCFASQTVDTFSANETKRAIVDALEQMAVWGTAVGGTSAIVRGLEQVIRENGGKIATHTKVASITLEGDKAAGVTLGDGRWIGADVVVHDAGIKRLLELVGEANLPGEYVQRLKGAIPAVVAALILGLNRSLLGEEHSLLHTMGWDRTLNSYAPTFFDPHLAPPGKHILDVFWVMQPPYNLNHELELVRGQLREVFPDFDQAVELQVPMFFRGGWTAEMAHRLGQSGDQRLDPVSPIAGLYLVGYDCIGYGMAGDIIPHGVEKVLYRILGDERYKAEDEKSSTRLAKRAKSMLFRVMAAGQKLKR
;
A
#
# COMPACT_ATOMS: atom_id res chain seq x y z
N MET A 1 5.32 -21.94 7.08
CA MET A 1 5.00 -20.56 6.69
C MET A 1 3.56 -20.25 7.00
N LEU A 2 3.23 -18.96 7.14
CA LEU A 2 1.98 -18.45 7.72
C LEU A 2 0.67 -18.99 7.12
N GLY A 3 0.68 -19.36 5.84
CA GLY A 3 -0.51 -19.89 5.17
C GLY A 3 -0.70 -21.40 5.22
N CYS A 4 0.22 -22.13 5.83
CA CYS A 4 0.06 -23.57 5.94
C CYS A 4 -0.83 -23.91 7.14
N PRO A 5 -2.05 -24.46 6.95
CA PRO A 5 -2.96 -24.76 8.05
C PRO A 5 -2.41 -25.84 8.99
N ALA A 6 -1.55 -26.74 8.47
CA ALA A 6 -0.89 -27.78 9.24
C ALA A 6 0.46 -27.34 9.84
N GLN A 7 0.91 -26.11 9.55
CA GLN A 7 2.23 -25.58 9.95
C GLN A 7 3.43 -26.45 9.51
N ALA A 8 3.27 -27.18 8.42
CA ALA A 8 4.25 -28.12 7.88
C ALA A 8 5.41 -27.44 7.12
N ILE A 9 5.46 -26.10 7.04
CA ILE A 9 6.46 -25.39 6.23
C ILE A 9 7.39 -24.61 7.15
N THR A 10 8.67 -24.97 7.14
CA THR A 10 9.75 -24.24 7.80
C THR A 10 10.53 -23.43 6.75
N LEU A 11 10.87 -22.20 7.08
CA LEU A 11 11.73 -21.36 6.26
C LEU A 11 13.16 -21.39 6.81
N HIS A 12 14.09 -21.93 6.05
CA HIS A 12 15.51 -21.85 6.34
C HIS A 12 16.10 -20.57 5.74
N ILE A 13 16.85 -19.82 6.55
CA ILE A 13 17.38 -18.49 6.18
C ILE A 13 18.89 -18.45 6.45
N GLU A 14 19.67 -19.44 6.02
CA GLU A 14 21.11 -19.47 6.32
C GLU A 14 21.95 -18.75 5.25
N GLN A 15 21.89 -19.19 4.00
CA GLN A 15 22.60 -18.55 2.87
C GLN A 15 21.64 -18.05 1.81
N GLU A 16 20.65 -18.86 1.47
CA GLU A 16 19.49 -18.47 0.66
C GLU A 16 18.23 -18.89 1.41
N ALA A 17 17.17 -18.11 1.31
CA ALA A 17 15.90 -18.45 1.95
C ALA A 17 15.19 -19.53 1.11
N TRP A 18 15.02 -20.74 1.65
CA TRP A 18 14.20 -21.77 1.03
C TRP A 18 13.18 -22.36 2.00
N PRO A 19 11.99 -22.71 1.52
CA PRO A 19 11.01 -23.43 2.33
C PRO A 19 11.29 -24.93 2.32
N GLU A 20 11.18 -25.56 3.47
CA GLU A 20 11.16 -27.01 3.64
C GLU A 20 9.77 -27.43 4.11
N ILE A 21 9.24 -28.50 3.50
CA ILE A 21 7.97 -29.08 3.90
C ILE A 21 8.23 -30.33 4.70
N ASP A 22 7.73 -30.37 5.94
CA ASP A 22 7.72 -31.57 6.75
C ASP A 22 6.63 -32.54 6.23
N PRO A 23 7.02 -33.67 5.62
CA PRO A 23 6.07 -34.59 5.01
C PRO A 23 5.18 -35.30 6.05
N ASP A 24 5.64 -35.43 7.30
CA ASP A 24 4.88 -36.12 8.36
C ASP A 24 3.77 -35.23 8.94
N VAL A 25 3.88 -33.90 8.78
CA VAL A 25 2.90 -32.90 9.23
C VAL A 25 2.05 -32.39 8.09
N CYS A 26 2.54 -32.47 6.85
CA CYS A 26 1.85 -31.98 5.67
C CYS A 26 0.57 -32.77 5.38
N THR A 27 -0.57 -32.07 5.33
CA THR A 27 -1.89 -32.67 5.02
C THR A 27 -2.17 -32.71 3.50
N GLU A 28 -1.24 -32.32 2.66
CA GLU A 28 -1.37 -32.27 1.19
C GLU A 28 -2.57 -31.40 0.71
N CYS A 29 -2.99 -30.42 1.51
CA CYS A 29 -4.14 -29.57 1.19
C CYS A 29 -3.92 -28.65 -0.03
N GLY A 30 -2.66 -28.45 -0.46
CA GLY A 30 -2.31 -27.63 -1.61
C GLY A 30 -2.32 -26.12 -1.40
N GLU A 31 -2.68 -25.62 -0.23
CA GLU A 31 -2.75 -24.19 0.05
C GLU A 31 -1.43 -23.45 -0.22
N CYS A 32 -0.28 -24.09 0.03
CA CYS A 32 1.03 -23.49 -0.23
C CYS A 32 1.28 -23.17 -1.72
N LEU A 33 0.65 -23.89 -2.64
CA LEU A 33 0.76 -23.64 -4.09
C LEU A 33 0.12 -22.31 -4.48
N TYR A 34 -0.92 -21.93 -3.76
CA TYR A 34 -1.71 -20.74 -4.03
C TYR A 34 -1.25 -19.54 -3.20
N LEU A 35 -0.72 -19.82 -2.00
CA LEU A 35 -0.24 -18.80 -1.08
C LEU A 35 1.15 -18.24 -1.41
N CYS A 36 1.94 -18.96 -2.22
CA CYS A 36 3.28 -18.54 -2.57
C CYS A 36 3.28 -17.60 -3.79
N PRO A 37 3.56 -16.29 -3.63
CA PRO A 37 3.55 -15.34 -4.75
C PRO A 37 4.66 -15.63 -5.78
N ASN A 38 5.69 -16.38 -5.38
CA ASN A 38 6.84 -16.72 -6.23
C ASN A 38 6.72 -18.09 -6.90
N ASN A 39 5.58 -18.79 -6.74
CA ASN A 39 5.34 -20.14 -7.28
C ASN A 39 6.48 -21.14 -6.94
N VAL A 40 7.02 -21.07 -5.73
CA VAL A 40 8.12 -21.93 -5.27
C VAL A 40 7.67 -23.39 -5.09
N PHE A 41 6.37 -23.58 -4.80
CA PHE A 41 5.80 -24.91 -4.62
C PHE A 41 5.12 -25.40 -5.90
N SER A 42 5.19 -26.68 -6.15
CA SER A 42 4.47 -27.36 -7.24
C SER A 42 3.85 -28.64 -6.72
N ALA A 43 2.63 -28.94 -7.16
CA ALA A 43 1.96 -30.21 -6.89
C ALA A 43 1.20 -30.64 -8.16
N PRO A 44 1.85 -31.39 -9.03
CA PRO A 44 1.25 -31.82 -10.31
C PRO A 44 -0.01 -32.66 -10.14
N TRP A 45 -0.24 -33.22 -8.96
CA TRP A 45 -1.41 -34.05 -8.62
C TRP A 45 -2.62 -33.28 -8.10
N LEU A 46 -2.48 -31.97 -7.83
CA LEU A 46 -3.58 -31.15 -7.32
C LEU A 46 -4.33 -30.52 -8.50
N GLU A 47 -5.34 -31.20 -8.98
CA GLU A 47 -6.27 -30.63 -9.95
C GLU A 47 -7.25 -29.68 -9.23
N ALA A 48 -7.18 -28.40 -9.58
CA ALA A 48 -8.15 -27.42 -9.12
C ALA A 48 -9.56 -27.85 -9.63
N LYS A 49 -10.53 -27.99 -8.71
CA LYS A 49 -11.93 -28.20 -9.13
C LYS A 49 -12.38 -27.00 -9.95
N PRO A 50 -12.83 -27.21 -11.21
CA PRO A 50 -13.22 -26.09 -12.06
C PRO A 50 -14.42 -25.36 -11.44
N ALA A 51 -14.30 -24.04 -11.26
CA ALA A 51 -15.40 -23.21 -10.82
C ALA A 51 -16.56 -23.28 -11.84
N GLN A 52 -17.80 -23.32 -11.34
CA GLN A 52 -18.99 -23.21 -12.21
C GLN A 52 -19.15 -21.75 -12.65
N LEU A 53 -18.62 -21.43 -13.82
CA LEU A 53 -18.66 -20.10 -14.42
C LEU A 53 -19.58 -20.10 -15.64
N GLU A 54 -20.14 -18.96 -15.92
CA GLU A 54 -20.90 -18.74 -17.15
C GLU A 54 -19.96 -18.35 -18.28
N ASP A 55 -20.39 -18.50 -19.52
CA ASP A 55 -19.55 -18.26 -20.70
C ASP A 55 -19.35 -16.77 -20.98
N ARG A 56 -20.17 -15.88 -20.36
CA ARG A 56 -20.10 -14.42 -20.61
C ARG A 56 -20.51 -13.61 -19.39
N TYR A 57 -19.80 -12.52 -19.19
CA TYR A 57 -20.06 -11.47 -18.22
C TYR A 57 -19.98 -10.09 -18.88
N GLU A 58 -20.60 -9.06 -18.27
CA GLU A 58 -20.43 -7.68 -18.74
C GLU A 58 -19.04 -7.17 -18.37
N ALA A 59 -18.52 -7.58 -17.20
CA ALA A 59 -17.16 -7.24 -16.77
C ALA A 59 -16.45 -8.44 -16.18
N VAL A 60 -15.19 -8.64 -16.59
CA VAL A 60 -14.26 -9.60 -15.98
C VAL A 60 -13.13 -8.82 -15.34
N VAL A 61 -12.87 -9.06 -14.06
CA VAL A 61 -11.78 -8.46 -13.28
C VAL A 61 -10.72 -9.52 -13.04
N ILE A 62 -9.49 -9.28 -13.48
CA ILE A 62 -8.34 -10.16 -13.33
C ILE A 62 -7.54 -9.72 -12.11
N GLY A 63 -7.54 -10.52 -11.07
CA GLY A 63 -6.95 -10.24 -9.76
C GLY A 63 -7.98 -9.73 -8.75
N ALA A 64 -7.98 -10.35 -7.58
CA ALA A 64 -8.79 -9.96 -6.43
C ALA A 64 -7.99 -9.13 -5.41
N GLY A 65 -7.08 -8.27 -5.88
CA GLY A 65 -6.47 -7.24 -5.07
C GLY A 65 -7.48 -6.16 -4.70
N ILE A 66 -7.08 -5.21 -3.85
CA ILE A 66 -7.99 -4.16 -3.38
C ILE A 66 -8.55 -3.29 -4.53
N GLY A 67 -7.76 -3.03 -5.56
CA GLY A 67 -8.19 -2.29 -6.75
C GLY A 67 -9.25 -3.03 -7.56
N GLY A 68 -9.02 -4.32 -7.81
CA GLY A 68 -9.95 -5.20 -8.49
C GLY A 68 -11.25 -5.36 -7.72
N LEU A 69 -11.18 -5.59 -6.40
CA LEU A 69 -12.35 -5.73 -5.54
C LEU A 69 -13.19 -4.44 -5.47
N MET A 70 -12.56 -3.27 -5.34
CA MET A 70 -13.27 -1.99 -5.36
C MET A 70 -13.96 -1.74 -6.71
N THR A 71 -13.27 -2.06 -7.81
CA THR A 71 -13.86 -1.91 -9.16
C THR A 71 -15.02 -2.87 -9.35
N ALA A 72 -14.85 -4.13 -8.99
CA ALA A 72 -15.92 -5.14 -9.07
C ALA A 72 -17.14 -4.77 -8.21
N ALA A 73 -16.91 -4.26 -6.98
CA ALA A 73 -17.99 -3.80 -6.11
C ALA A 73 -18.78 -2.63 -6.74
N GLY A 74 -18.08 -1.65 -7.32
CA GLY A 74 -18.74 -0.53 -8.00
C GLY A 74 -19.54 -0.95 -9.22
N LEU A 75 -19.02 -1.87 -10.03
CA LEU A 75 -19.70 -2.41 -11.20
C LEU A 75 -20.92 -3.28 -10.80
N ALA A 76 -20.76 -4.16 -9.81
CA ALA A 76 -21.85 -5.01 -9.31
C ALA A 76 -23.00 -4.15 -8.75
N ARG A 77 -22.71 -3.14 -7.95
CA ARG A 77 -23.71 -2.18 -7.44
C ARG A 77 -24.44 -1.40 -8.53
N ALA A 78 -23.80 -1.21 -9.66
CA ALA A 78 -24.43 -0.60 -10.85
C ALA A 78 -25.26 -1.62 -11.66
N GLY A 79 -25.45 -2.84 -11.14
CA GLY A 79 -26.24 -3.90 -11.78
C GLY A 79 -25.51 -4.64 -12.88
N LYS A 80 -24.19 -4.48 -13.00
CA LYS A 80 -23.39 -5.20 -13.99
C LYS A 80 -23.16 -6.65 -13.57
N LYS A 81 -23.20 -7.58 -14.52
CA LYS A 81 -22.84 -8.97 -14.33
C LYS A 81 -21.30 -9.10 -14.29
N VAL A 82 -20.75 -9.19 -13.07
CA VAL A 82 -19.30 -9.12 -12.81
C VAL A 82 -18.75 -10.48 -12.40
N LEU A 83 -17.58 -10.81 -12.93
CA LEU A 83 -16.76 -11.95 -12.50
C LEU A 83 -15.36 -11.45 -12.08
N VAL A 84 -14.95 -11.77 -10.86
CA VAL A 84 -13.57 -11.60 -10.39
C VAL A 84 -12.85 -12.93 -10.46
N LEU A 85 -11.67 -12.96 -11.08
CA LEU A 85 -10.81 -14.14 -11.25
C LEU A 85 -9.53 -13.97 -10.46
N GLU A 86 -9.30 -14.83 -9.47
CA GLU A 86 -8.10 -14.82 -8.63
C GLU A 86 -7.37 -16.17 -8.75
N GLN A 87 -6.08 -16.12 -9.03
CA GLN A 87 -5.27 -17.34 -9.16
C GLN A 87 -4.98 -18.01 -7.81
N LEU A 88 -4.94 -17.23 -6.72
CA LEU A 88 -4.70 -17.74 -5.36
C LEU A 88 -5.98 -18.29 -4.74
N GLY A 89 -5.85 -19.05 -3.65
CA GLY A 89 -6.98 -19.57 -2.89
C GLY A 89 -7.69 -18.53 -2.01
N PHE A 90 -7.18 -17.31 -1.96
CA PHE A 90 -7.69 -16.21 -1.13
C PHE A 90 -7.71 -14.89 -1.91
N ILE A 91 -8.51 -13.96 -1.43
CA ILE A 91 -8.66 -12.62 -2.01
C ILE A 91 -7.99 -11.56 -1.14
N GLY A 92 -7.79 -10.36 -1.70
CA GLY A 92 -7.24 -9.20 -1.00
C GLY A 92 -5.86 -8.78 -1.48
N GLY A 93 -5.09 -9.70 -2.11
CA GLY A 93 -3.73 -9.40 -2.55
C GLY A 93 -2.85 -8.89 -1.41
N LYS A 94 -2.33 -7.67 -1.52
CA LYS A 94 -1.50 -7.02 -0.48
C LYS A 94 -2.27 -6.68 0.81
N TYR A 95 -3.60 -6.65 0.76
CA TYR A 95 -4.48 -6.44 1.92
C TYR A 95 -4.88 -7.75 2.59
N THR A 96 -4.35 -8.89 2.15
CA THR A 96 -4.55 -10.18 2.81
C THR A 96 -3.93 -10.17 4.19
N GLN A 97 -4.64 -10.78 5.13
CA GLN A 97 -4.22 -10.92 6.51
C GLN A 97 -4.37 -12.39 6.90
N LEU A 98 -3.30 -12.99 7.35
CA LEU A 98 -3.24 -14.39 7.76
C LEU A 98 -3.22 -14.49 9.27
N ARG A 99 -3.78 -15.55 9.84
CA ARG A 99 -3.63 -15.83 11.27
C ARG A 99 -2.54 -16.88 11.49
N TYR A 100 -1.61 -16.55 12.37
CA TYR A 100 -0.54 -17.46 12.78
C TYR A 100 -0.33 -17.34 14.30
N GLN A 101 -0.51 -18.44 15.03
CA GLN A 101 -0.49 -18.47 16.50
C GLN A 101 -1.40 -17.37 17.10
N ASP A 102 -2.58 -17.21 16.52
CA ASP A 102 -3.59 -16.18 16.84
C ASP A 102 -3.18 -14.71 16.61
N TYR A 103 -1.99 -14.44 16.09
CA TYR A 103 -1.62 -13.12 15.58
C TYR A 103 -2.16 -12.90 14.17
N ALA A 104 -2.71 -11.74 13.93
CA ALA A 104 -3.19 -11.32 12.61
C ALA A 104 -2.05 -10.66 11.81
N ILE A 105 -1.42 -11.42 10.95
CA ILE A 105 -0.24 -11.01 10.18
C ILE A 105 -0.66 -10.47 8.82
N THR A 106 -0.38 -9.21 8.55
CA THR A 106 -0.63 -8.59 7.23
C THR A 106 0.47 -8.94 6.23
N THR A 107 0.12 -9.09 4.95
CA THR A 107 1.09 -9.54 3.94
C THR A 107 1.91 -8.41 3.33
N ALA A 108 1.39 -7.19 3.23
CA ALA A 108 2.14 -6.04 2.71
C ALA A 108 1.49 -4.67 2.97
N ALA A 109 0.20 -4.61 3.26
CA ALA A 109 -0.49 -3.36 3.57
C ALA A 109 -0.52 -3.15 5.08
N TRP A 110 0.59 -2.72 5.64
CA TRP A 110 0.75 -2.58 7.10
C TRP A 110 -0.13 -1.49 7.71
N THR A 111 -0.51 -0.50 6.91
CA THR A 111 -1.34 0.60 7.40
C THR A 111 -2.59 0.79 6.56
N CYS A 112 -3.68 1.16 7.23
CA CYS A 112 -4.88 1.67 6.59
C CYS A 112 -5.20 3.03 7.24
N PRO A 113 -5.20 4.12 6.46
CA PRO A 113 -5.27 5.48 7.03
C PRO A 113 -6.64 5.87 7.60
N GLY A 114 -7.59 4.93 7.70
CA GLY A 114 -8.89 5.16 8.34
C GLY A 114 -10.01 5.61 7.39
N PRO A 115 -11.17 6.00 7.95
CA PRO A 115 -12.41 6.22 7.18
C PRO A 115 -12.38 7.44 6.26
N LYS A 116 -11.50 8.40 6.52
CA LYS A 116 -11.36 9.61 5.69
C LYS A 116 -10.24 9.52 4.66
N SER A 117 -9.50 8.43 4.64
CA SER A 117 -8.59 8.09 3.56
C SER A 117 -9.35 7.94 2.23
N ARG A 118 -8.64 7.91 1.12
CA ARG A 118 -9.27 7.66 -0.20
C ARG A 118 -9.91 6.27 -0.26
N ILE A 119 -9.24 5.26 0.33
CA ILE A 119 -9.80 3.92 0.49
C ILE A 119 -11.09 3.97 1.32
N GLY A 120 -11.08 4.58 2.50
CA GLY A 120 -12.23 4.70 3.37
C GLY A 120 -13.42 5.42 2.71
N LYS A 121 -13.14 6.54 2.03
CA LYS A 121 -14.16 7.29 1.27
C LYS A 121 -14.75 6.46 0.14
N LEU A 122 -13.93 5.73 -0.62
CA LEU A 122 -14.42 4.88 -1.69
C LEU A 122 -15.22 3.69 -1.13
N CYS A 123 -14.77 3.05 -0.05
CA CYS A 123 -15.54 2.02 0.63
C CYS A 123 -16.92 2.55 1.10
N THR A 124 -16.98 3.79 1.59
CA THR A 124 -18.25 4.45 1.94
C THR A 124 -19.14 4.67 0.71
N LYS A 125 -18.59 5.15 -0.42
CA LYS A 125 -19.33 5.30 -1.69
C LYS A 125 -19.87 3.95 -2.21
N LEU A 126 -19.10 2.88 -1.98
CA LEU A 126 -19.46 1.52 -2.35
C LEU A 126 -20.41 0.87 -1.33
N GLU A 127 -20.71 1.54 -0.21
CA GLU A 127 -21.51 1.03 0.91
C GLU A 127 -20.96 -0.29 1.49
N ALA A 128 -19.64 -0.44 1.48
CA ALA A 128 -18.98 -1.59 2.09
C ALA A 128 -19.16 -1.55 3.62
N PRO A 129 -19.65 -2.64 4.25
CA PRO A 129 -19.94 -2.68 5.68
C PRO A 129 -18.67 -2.83 6.51
N ILE A 130 -17.93 -1.74 6.67
CA ILE A 130 -16.67 -1.71 7.39
C ILE A 130 -16.84 -0.87 8.65
N GLN A 131 -16.55 -1.47 9.79
CA GLN A 131 -16.44 -0.75 11.05
C GLN A 131 -15.03 -0.16 11.18
N TRP A 132 -14.96 1.12 11.51
CA TRP A 132 -13.70 1.84 11.70
C TRP A 132 -13.51 2.20 13.16
N VAL A 133 -12.25 2.23 13.59
CA VAL A 133 -11.80 2.81 14.86
C VAL A 133 -10.73 3.86 14.55
N THR A 134 -10.84 5.03 15.19
CA THR A 134 -9.93 6.16 14.97
C THR A 134 -9.30 6.61 16.28
N ILE A 135 -8.20 7.37 16.20
CA ILE A 135 -7.58 8.01 17.39
C ILE A 135 -8.59 8.87 18.17
N HIS A 136 -9.56 9.46 17.45
CA HIS A 136 -10.60 10.26 18.08
C HIS A 136 -11.54 9.41 18.96
N ASP A 137 -11.91 8.21 18.47
CA ASP A 137 -12.74 7.27 19.24
C ASP A 137 -12.00 6.75 20.48
N MET A 138 -10.68 6.59 20.37
CA MET A 138 -9.82 6.14 21.47
C MET A 138 -9.46 7.24 22.47
N LYS A 139 -9.79 8.50 22.18
CA LYS A 139 -9.38 9.67 22.97
C LYS A 139 -7.86 9.74 23.19
N SER A 140 -7.10 9.26 22.22
CA SER A 140 -5.65 9.27 22.19
C SER A 140 -5.17 10.18 21.06
N SER A 141 -3.97 10.75 21.21
CA SER A 141 -3.30 11.48 20.12
C SER A 141 -2.82 10.52 19.03
N GLY A 142 -2.62 9.24 19.35
CA GLY A 142 -2.04 8.24 18.45
C GLY A 142 -0.69 8.67 17.92
N GLU A 143 0.07 9.42 18.72
CA GLU A 143 1.25 10.13 18.30
C GLU A 143 2.35 9.22 17.78
N HIS A 144 3.25 9.78 16.99
CA HIS A 144 4.36 9.06 16.37
C HIS A 144 5.64 9.35 17.15
N TRP A 145 6.29 8.31 17.62
CA TRP A 145 7.65 8.44 18.11
C TRP A 145 8.61 8.67 16.95
N VAL A 146 9.49 9.67 17.11
CA VAL A 146 10.64 9.85 16.24
C VAL A 146 11.88 9.67 17.09
N VAL A 147 12.74 8.70 16.72
CA VAL A 147 13.96 8.36 17.45
C VAL A 147 15.16 8.53 16.54
N THR A 148 16.18 9.21 17.03
CA THR A 148 17.42 9.44 16.30
C THR A 148 18.54 8.58 16.86
N ARG A 149 19.53 8.23 16.04
CA ARG A 149 20.69 7.41 16.45
C ARG A 149 21.52 8.07 17.54
N ASP A 150 21.54 9.40 17.61
CA ASP A 150 22.24 10.16 18.66
C ASP A 150 21.47 10.18 20.00
N GLY A 151 20.37 9.44 20.11
CA GLY A 151 19.61 9.22 21.33
C GLY A 151 18.51 10.23 21.61
N ARG A 152 18.26 11.20 20.72
CA ARG A 152 17.08 12.08 20.86
C ARG A 152 15.80 11.27 20.62
N ARG A 153 14.80 11.50 21.47
CA ARG A 153 13.47 10.89 21.36
C ARG A 153 12.43 11.99 21.40
N PHE A 154 11.59 12.04 20.39
CA PHE A 154 10.49 12.99 20.28
C PHE A 154 9.18 12.23 20.40
N ALA A 155 8.32 12.67 21.31
CA ALA A 155 7.03 12.03 21.57
C ALA A 155 5.99 12.34 20.47
N SER A 156 6.25 13.31 19.61
CA SER A 156 5.39 13.64 18.49
C SER A 156 6.16 14.16 17.28
N THR A 157 5.50 14.14 16.12
CA THR A 157 6.05 14.72 14.89
C THR A 157 6.19 16.25 15.00
N ASP A 158 5.33 16.92 15.74
CA ASP A 158 5.38 18.37 15.95
C ASP A 158 6.59 18.74 16.80
N GLU A 159 6.85 18.00 17.89
CA GLU A 159 8.06 18.17 18.72
C GLU A 159 9.33 17.95 17.90
N ALA A 160 9.36 16.88 17.12
CA ALA A 160 10.49 16.59 16.24
C ALA A 160 10.73 17.72 15.23
N GLN A 161 9.67 18.22 14.59
CA GLN A 161 9.78 19.32 13.63
C GLN A 161 10.33 20.59 14.29
N GLU A 162 9.77 21.02 15.43
CA GLU A 162 10.20 22.23 16.12
C GLU A 162 11.67 22.15 16.53
N ALA A 163 12.10 21.01 17.08
CA ALA A 163 13.49 20.80 17.48
C ALA A 163 14.44 20.80 16.28
N LEU A 164 14.09 20.07 15.19
CA LEU A 164 14.94 19.90 14.03
C LEU A 164 15.09 21.19 13.18
N VAL A 165 14.10 22.08 13.20
CA VAL A 165 14.18 23.35 12.46
C VAL A 165 14.70 24.53 13.27
N GLY A 166 14.99 24.36 14.56
CA GLY A 166 15.56 25.40 15.43
C GLY A 166 14.55 26.42 15.93
N GLY A 167 13.38 25.95 16.40
CA GLY A 167 12.37 26.74 17.09
C GLY A 167 11.51 27.62 16.18
N SER A 168 10.97 28.71 16.72
CA SER A 168 9.93 29.54 16.07
C SER A 168 10.31 30.08 14.67
N ARG A 169 11.57 30.47 14.45
CA ARG A 169 12.00 30.93 13.12
C ARG A 169 12.02 29.81 12.09
N GLY A 170 12.43 28.61 12.51
CA GLY A 170 12.36 27.41 11.69
C GLY A 170 10.92 27.01 11.39
N MET A 171 10.05 27.04 12.42
CA MET A 171 8.61 26.77 12.26
C MET A 171 7.93 27.74 11.30
N ALA A 172 8.35 29.02 11.26
CA ALA A 172 7.85 29.94 10.23
C ALA A 172 8.15 29.46 8.80
N ARG A 173 9.29 28.81 8.59
CA ARG A 173 9.63 28.20 7.28
C ARG A 173 8.81 26.93 7.01
N VAL A 174 8.56 26.13 8.06
CA VAL A 174 7.68 24.94 7.93
C VAL A 174 6.29 25.38 7.47
N TYR A 175 5.68 26.38 8.13
CA TYR A 175 4.37 26.88 7.73
C TYR A 175 4.37 27.51 6.33
N GLN A 176 5.43 28.21 5.94
CA GLN A 176 5.56 28.71 4.56
C GLN A 176 5.65 27.56 3.55
N TRP A 177 6.43 26.52 3.87
CA TRP A 177 6.55 25.33 3.05
C TRP A 177 5.22 24.61 2.88
N ILE A 178 4.49 24.39 3.99
CA ILE A 178 3.13 23.81 3.95
C ILE A 178 2.16 24.71 3.16
N ALA A 179 2.23 26.04 3.33
CA ALA A 179 1.41 26.97 2.54
C ALA A 179 1.62 26.81 1.03
N ASP A 180 2.88 26.65 0.59
CA ASP A 180 3.22 26.45 -0.80
C ASP A 180 2.82 25.04 -1.30
N MET A 181 2.78 24.05 -0.42
CA MET A 181 2.23 22.72 -0.74
C MET A 181 0.72 22.78 -1.03
N TYR A 182 -0.03 23.55 -0.26
CA TYR A 182 -1.47 23.74 -0.49
C TYR A 182 -1.80 24.67 -1.67
N ASP A 183 -0.85 25.46 -2.15
CA ASP A 183 -1.11 26.35 -3.29
C ASP A 183 -1.09 25.53 -4.61
N PRO A 184 -2.23 25.41 -5.30
CA PRO A 184 -2.31 24.64 -6.56
C PRO A 184 -1.56 25.30 -7.72
N ARG A 185 -1.10 26.55 -7.58
CA ARG A 185 -0.30 27.27 -8.57
C ARG A 185 1.19 26.98 -8.45
N VAL A 186 1.62 26.41 -7.31
CA VAL A 186 3.01 26.05 -7.06
C VAL A 186 3.25 24.64 -7.58
N SER A 187 4.08 24.51 -8.59
CA SER A 187 4.58 23.24 -9.13
C SER A 187 6.10 23.32 -9.27
N TYR A 188 6.72 22.18 -9.35
CA TYR A 188 8.17 22.03 -9.47
C TYR A 188 8.50 21.29 -10.76
N PRO A 189 9.72 21.46 -11.31
CA PRO A 189 10.20 20.66 -12.45
C PRO A 189 10.06 19.16 -12.15
N ASP A 190 9.74 18.36 -13.17
CA ASP A 190 9.51 16.92 -13.01
C ASP A 190 10.78 16.14 -12.64
N ASP A 191 11.94 16.70 -12.91
CA ASP A 191 13.26 16.17 -12.55
C ASP A 191 13.78 16.68 -11.20
N MET A 192 13.04 17.57 -10.50
CA MET A 192 13.42 18.04 -9.18
C MET A 192 13.24 16.93 -8.15
N THR A 193 14.32 16.64 -7.40
CA THR A 193 14.27 15.66 -6.31
C THR A 193 13.63 16.24 -5.03
N ALA A 194 13.15 15.35 -4.16
CA ALA A 194 12.67 15.73 -2.85
C ALA A 194 13.75 16.45 -2.02
N ARG A 195 15.02 15.99 -2.09
CA ARG A 195 16.14 16.67 -1.43
C ARG A 195 16.27 18.12 -1.89
N GLN A 196 16.31 18.36 -3.20
CA GLN A 196 16.41 19.72 -3.76
C GLN A 196 15.23 20.59 -3.32
N TYR A 197 14.03 20.00 -3.27
CA TYR A 197 12.82 20.66 -2.80
C TYR A 197 12.91 21.05 -1.33
N ILE A 198 13.29 20.14 -0.45
CA ILE A 198 13.43 20.38 0.99
C ILE A 198 14.49 21.44 1.24
N GLN A 199 15.64 21.35 0.59
CA GLN A 199 16.75 22.29 0.75
C GLN A 199 16.43 23.73 0.30
N ARG A 200 15.43 23.93 -0.55
CA ARG A 200 14.92 25.27 -0.89
C ARG A 200 14.39 26.03 0.34
N TYR A 201 13.77 25.33 1.27
CA TYR A 201 13.18 25.91 2.48
C TYR A 201 14.09 25.78 3.70
N PHE A 202 14.89 24.73 3.73
CA PHE A 202 15.77 24.36 4.84
C PHE A 202 17.22 24.13 4.38
N PRO A 203 17.90 25.17 3.85
CA PRO A 203 19.24 25.03 3.30
C PRO A 203 20.22 24.55 4.36
N GLY A 204 20.98 23.49 4.04
CA GLY A 204 22.01 22.91 4.91
C GLY A 204 21.49 22.14 6.14
N ASN A 205 20.18 21.98 6.30
CA ASN A 205 19.60 21.23 7.42
C ASN A 205 19.40 19.75 7.04
N GLU A 206 20.47 18.96 7.12
CA GLU A 206 20.44 17.54 6.78
C GLU A 206 19.60 16.69 7.75
N ASP A 207 19.48 17.08 9.01
CA ASP A 207 18.60 16.40 9.97
C ASP A 207 17.13 16.51 9.56
N TYR A 208 16.73 17.69 9.08
CA TYR A 208 15.35 17.88 8.59
C TYR A 208 15.11 17.13 7.26
N VAL A 209 16.11 17.04 6.39
CA VAL A 209 16.05 16.20 5.18
C VAL A 209 15.81 14.74 5.55
N LYS A 210 16.56 14.19 6.51
CA LYS A 210 16.37 12.83 7.02
C LYS A 210 15.00 12.62 7.66
N TYR A 211 14.51 13.62 8.40
CA TYR A 211 13.16 13.56 8.97
C TYR A 211 12.09 13.43 7.88
N VAL A 212 12.15 14.24 6.83
CA VAL A 212 11.21 14.14 5.70
C VAL A 212 11.38 12.81 4.96
N GLU A 213 12.61 12.28 4.88
CA GLU A 213 12.88 10.95 4.31
C GLU A 213 12.14 9.85 5.08
N THR A 214 12.02 9.92 6.42
CA THR A 214 11.24 8.94 7.18
C THR A 214 9.78 8.94 6.74
N ILE A 215 9.19 10.11 6.51
CA ILE A 215 7.80 10.25 6.06
C ILE A 215 7.64 9.67 4.64
N ILE A 216 8.55 10.00 3.73
CA ILE A 216 8.52 9.50 2.36
C ILE A 216 8.66 7.97 2.33
N THR A 217 9.58 7.42 3.11
CA THR A 217 9.79 5.96 3.22
C THR A 217 8.55 5.27 3.77
N TYR A 218 7.92 5.86 4.79
CA TYR A 218 6.68 5.35 5.36
C TYR A 218 5.54 5.36 4.35
N CYS A 219 5.33 6.48 3.67
CA CYS A 219 4.18 6.69 2.79
C CYS A 219 4.27 5.91 1.47
N PHE A 220 5.49 5.71 0.93
CA PHE A 220 5.66 5.24 -0.44
C PHE A 220 6.62 4.06 -0.59
N ALA A 221 7.24 3.59 0.47
CA ALA A 221 8.33 2.63 0.37
C ALA A 221 9.42 3.11 -0.64
N SER A 222 9.69 4.42 -0.67
CA SER A 222 10.70 5.00 -1.55
C SER A 222 12.07 4.92 -0.91
N GLN A 223 13.09 4.67 -1.72
CA GLN A 223 14.43 4.40 -1.22
C GLN A 223 15.10 5.63 -0.64
N THR A 224 14.96 6.80 -1.25
CA THR A 224 15.65 8.01 -0.80
C THR A 224 15.02 9.30 -1.33
N VAL A 225 15.22 10.41 -0.63
CA VAL A 225 14.86 11.76 -1.08
C VAL A 225 15.60 12.18 -2.35
N ASP A 226 16.70 11.53 -2.71
CA ASP A 226 17.51 11.85 -3.89
C ASP A 226 16.91 11.31 -5.19
N THR A 227 16.06 10.31 -5.10
CA THR A 227 15.35 9.73 -6.25
C THR A 227 13.85 10.00 -6.24
N PHE A 228 13.31 10.52 -5.15
CA PHE A 228 11.89 10.83 -5.01
C PHE A 228 11.54 12.20 -5.59
N SER A 229 10.34 12.36 -6.16
CA SER A 229 9.90 13.59 -6.83
C SER A 229 9.49 14.69 -5.84
N ALA A 230 9.87 15.93 -6.11
CA ALA A 230 9.41 17.11 -5.37
C ALA A 230 7.89 17.28 -5.42
N ASN A 231 7.27 17.08 -6.58
CA ASN A 231 5.82 17.19 -6.75
C ASN A 231 5.08 16.09 -5.96
N GLU A 232 5.63 14.88 -5.91
CA GLU A 232 5.04 13.80 -5.12
C GLU A 232 5.24 14.03 -3.61
N THR A 233 6.39 14.55 -3.17
CA THR A 233 6.61 14.98 -1.78
C THR A 233 5.56 15.99 -1.34
N LYS A 234 5.29 17.00 -2.18
CA LYS A 234 4.25 17.99 -1.92
C LYS A 234 2.88 17.34 -1.71
N ARG A 235 2.50 16.42 -2.61
CA ARG A 235 1.22 15.70 -2.52
C ARG A 235 1.13 14.83 -1.27
N ALA A 236 2.18 14.07 -0.99
CA ALA A 236 2.28 13.16 0.15
C ALA A 236 2.06 13.87 1.48
N ILE A 237 2.77 14.96 1.69
CA ILE A 237 2.68 15.70 2.96
C ILE A 237 1.31 16.34 3.11
N VAL A 238 0.72 16.88 2.04
CA VAL A 238 -0.66 17.41 2.09
C VAL A 238 -1.65 16.30 2.46
N ASP A 239 -1.56 15.14 1.83
CA ASP A 239 -2.45 14.02 2.14
C ASP A 239 -2.24 13.51 3.58
N ALA A 240 -0.99 13.44 4.05
CA ALA A 240 -0.68 13.10 5.44
C ALA A 240 -1.33 14.08 6.43
N LEU A 241 -1.16 15.37 6.22
CA LEU A 241 -1.76 16.42 7.07
C LEU A 241 -3.30 16.38 7.09
N GLU A 242 -3.92 15.99 5.99
CA GLU A 242 -5.39 15.90 5.89
C GLU A 242 -5.95 14.62 6.53
N GLN A 243 -5.18 13.54 6.55
CA GLN A 243 -5.62 12.25 7.06
C GLN A 243 -5.30 12.03 8.53
N MET A 244 -4.19 12.57 9.03
CA MET A 244 -3.74 12.35 10.41
C MET A 244 -4.72 12.84 11.48
N ALA A 245 -5.52 13.86 11.19
CA ALA A 245 -6.55 14.33 12.12
C ALA A 245 -7.63 13.27 12.46
N VAL A 246 -7.70 12.18 11.69
CA VAL A 246 -8.68 11.10 11.80
C VAL A 246 -8.06 9.74 11.49
N TRP A 247 -6.78 9.60 11.85
CA TRP A 247 -6.05 8.37 11.72
C TRP A 247 -6.77 7.22 12.40
N GLY A 248 -6.75 6.04 11.79
CA GLY A 248 -7.46 4.89 12.33
C GLY A 248 -7.25 3.64 11.47
N THR A 249 -8.00 2.60 11.77
CA THR A 249 -7.98 1.35 11.03
C THR A 249 -9.39 0.72 10.96
N ALA A 250 -9.56 -0.26 10.10
CA ALA A 250 -10.75 -1.10 10.12
C ALA A 250 -10.67 -2.09 11.29
N VAL A 251 -11.75 -2.27 12.02
CA VAL A 251 -11.86 -3.29 13.07
C VAL A 251 -11.74 -4.67 12.42
N GLY A 252 -10.79 -5.48 12.87
CA GLY A 252 -10.38 -6.74 12.24
C GLY A 252 -9.27 -6.57 11.20
N GLY A 253 -8.64 -5.38 11.11
CA GLY A 253 -7.49 -5.09 10.26
C GLY A 253 -7.82 -4.98 8.78
N THR A 254 -6.82 -5.13 7.92
CA THR A 254 -6.96 -4.98 6.46
C THR A 254 -7.93 -5.98 5.85
N SER A 255 -8.04 -7.19 6.41
CA SER A 255 -8.97 -8.21 5.94
C SER A 255 -10.44 -7.82 6.09
N ALA A 256 -10.79 -6.90 7.02
CA ALA A 256 -12.15 -6.40 7.15
C ALA A 256 -12.58 -5.57 5.94
N ILE A 257 -11.65 -4.82 5.34
CA ILE A 257 -11.90 -4.07 4.10
C ILE A 257 -12.17 -5.05 2.96
N VAL A 258 -11.35 -6.09 2.85
CA VAL A 258 -11.49 -7.14 1.82
C VAL A 258 -12.85 -7.83 1.94
N ARG A 259 -13.24 -8.27 3.16
CA ARG A 259 -14.55 -8.91 3.41
C ARG A 259 -15.72 -7.97 3.12
N GLY A 260 -15.60 -6.69 3.50
CA GLY A 260 -16.66 -5.72 3.20
C GLY A 260 -16.88 -5.54 1.70
N LEU A 261 -15.83 -5.48 0.91
CA LEU A 261 -15.91 -5.39 -0.56
C LEU A 261 -16.42 -6.70 -1.18
N GLU A 262 -15.98 -7.86 -0.69
CA GLU A 262 -16.50 -9.17 -1.11
C GLU A 262 -18.00 -9.26 -0.88
N GLN A 263 -18.46 -8.84 0.29
CA GLN A 263 -19.88 -8.82 0.63
C GLN A 263 -20.67 -7.97 -0.38
N VAL A 264 -20.23 -6.76 -0.67
CA VAL A 264 -20.86 -5.88 -1.67
C VAL A 264 -20.95 -6.57 -3.04
N ILE A 265 -19.86 -7.20 -3.50
CA ILE A 265 -19.84 -7.89 -4.79
C ILE A 265 -20.89 -9.00 -4.81
N ARG A 266 -20.90 -9.88 -3.80
CA ARG A 266 -21.79 -11.05 -3.74
C ARG A 266 -23.26 -10.68 -3.58
N GLU A 267 -23.59 -9.73 -2.71
CA GLU A 267 -24.94 -9.24 -2.48
C GLU A 267 -25.56 -8.58 -3.72
N ASN A 268 -24.73 -8.03 -4.61
CA ASN A 268 -25.16 -7.46 -5.89
C ASN A 268 -24.99 -8.42 -7.09
N GLY A 269 -24.92 -9.74 -6.82
CA GLY A 269 -24.92 -10.78 -7.85
C GLY A 269 -23.59 -10.99 -8.58
N GLY A 270 -22.51 -10.32 -8.16
CA GLY A 270 -21.16 -10.55 -8.68
C GLY A 270 -20.59 -11.88 -8.19
N LYS A 271 -19.74 -12.50 -9.01
CA LYS A 271 -19.04 -13.75 -8.68
C LYS A 271 -17.55 -13.51 -8.44
N ILE A 272 -17.00 -14.24 -7.49
CA ILE A 272 -15.56 -14.30 -7.23
C ILE A 272 -15.14 -15.76 -7.30
N ALA A 273 -14.22 -16.07 -8.22
CA ALA A 273 -13.64 -17.39 -8.41
C ALA A 273 -12.15 -17.35 -8.05
N THR A 274 -11.80 -17.94 -6.92
CA THR A 274 -10.42 -18.23 -6.51
C THR A 274 -9.90 -19.49 -7.20
N HIS A 275 -8.59 -19.78 -7.05
CA HIS A 275 -7.92 -20.89 -7.74
C HIS A 275 -8.14 -20.87 -9.27
N THR A 276 -8.38 -19.69 -9.84
CA THR A 276 -8.76 -19.54 -11.25
C THR A 276 -7.78 -18.58 -11.93
N LYS A 277 -6.75 -19.16 -12.54
CA LYS A 277 -5.70 -18.41 -13.23
C LYS A 277 -6.18 -17.99 -14.62
N VAL A 278 -6.03 -16.73 -14.97
CA VAL A 278 -6.17 -16.24 -16.34
C VAL A 278 -4.86 -16.49 -17.08
N ALA A 279 -4.94 -17.14 -18.25
CA ALA A 279 -3.81 -17.42 -19.12
C ALA A 279 -3.57 -16.30 -20.13
N SER A 280 -4.63 -15.70 -20.69
CA SER A 280 -4.53 -14.60 -21.65
C SER A 280 -5.78 -13.73 -21.67
N ILE A 281 -5.63 -12.48 -22.12
CA ILE A 281 -6.73 -11.61 -22.52
C ILE A 281 -6.96 -11.77 -24.01
N THR A 282 -8.17 -12.15 -24.38
CA THR A 282 -8.53 -12.38 -25.79
C THR A 282 -8.93 -11.05 -26.42
N LEU A 283 -8.38 -10.78 -27.60
CA LEU A 283 -8.68 -9.57 -28.38
C LEU A 283 -9.50 -9.91 -29.64
N GLU A 284 -10.45 -9.06 -29.96
CA GLU A 284 -11.13 -9.01 -31.26
C GLU A 284 -10.78 -7.68 -31.92
N GLY A 285 -9.88 -7.73 -32.90
CA GLY A 285 -9.24 -6.54 -33.45
C GLY A 285 -8.39 -5.83 -32.38
N ASP A 286 -8.71 -4.56 -32.09
CA ASP A 286 -8.05 -3.70 -31.10
C ASP A 286 -8.79 -3.63 -29.75
N LYS A 287 -9.80 -4.50 -29.56
CA LYS A 287 -10.67 -4.50 -28.38
C LYS A 287 -10.53 -5.79 -27.57
N ALA A 288 -10.50 -5.66 -26.23
CA ALA A 288 -10.64 -6.81 -25.34
C ALA A 288 -12.04 -7.40 -25.43
N ALA A 289 -12.14 -8.71 -25.70
CA ALA A 289 -13.38 -9.45 -25.89
C ALA A 289 -13.65 -10.46 -24.78
N GLY A 290 -12.66 -10.76 -23.95
CA GLY A 290 -12.77 -11.72 -22.87
C GLY A 290 -11.42 -12.21 -22.38
N VAL A 291 -11.44 -13.32 -21.69
CA VAL A 291 -10.23 -13.96 -21.13
C VAL A 291 -10.23 -15.46 -21.41
N THR A 292 -9.04 -16.04 -21.54
CA THR A 292 -8.85 -17.49 -21.55
C THR A 292 -8.24 -17.91 -20.21
N LEU A 293 -8.85 -18.89 -19.57
CA LEU A 293 -8.38 -19.43 -18.28
C LEU A 293 -7.21 -20.42 -18.48
N GLY A 294 -6.53 -20.76 -17.40
CA GLY A 294 -5.44 -21.71 -17.39
C GLY A 294 -5.84 -23.14 -17.81
N ASP A 295 -7.12 -23.49 -17.68
CA ASP A 295 -7.71 -24.76 -18.14
C ASP A 295 -8.21 -24.74 -19.60
N GLY A 296 -7.99 -23.63 -20.31
CA GLY A 296 -8.37 -23.45 -21.71
C GLY A 296 -9.79 -22.94 -21.95
N ARG A 297 -10.64 -22.79 -20.91
CA ARG A 297 -11.96 -22.19 -21.07
C ARG A 297 -11.86 -20.72 -21.45
N TRP A 298 -12.69 -20.31 -22.39
CA TRP A 298 -12.86 -18.91 -22.75
C TRP A 298 -14.10 -18.31 -22.05
N ILE A 299 -13.96 -17.09 -21.56
CA ILE A 299 -15.06 -16.32 -20.95
C ILE A 299 -15.13 -14.96 -21.65
N GLY A 300 -16.27 -14.69 -22.28
CA GLY A 300 -16.53 -13.42 -22.96
C GLY A 300 -16.75 -12.28 -21.96
N ALA A 301 -16.29 -11.07 -22.34
CA ALA A 301 -16.51 -9.87 -21.55
C ALA A 301 -16.66 -8.63 -22.45
N ASP A 302 -17.53 -7.68 -22.04
CA ASP A 302 -17.61 -6.38 -22.68
C ASP A 302 -16.50 -5.46 -22.21
N VAL A 303 -16.06 -5.67 -20.95
CA VAL A 303 -14.99 -4.94 -20.27
C VAL A 303 -14.10 -5.93 -19.52
N VAL A 304 -12.78 -5.74 -19.64
CA VAL A 304 -11.77 -6.45 -18.86
C VAL A 304 -11.04 -5.42 -17.99
N VAL A 305 -10.94 -5.70 -16.68
CA VAL A 305 -10.18 -4.89 -15.72
C VAL A 305 -9.03 -5.70 -15.18
N HIS A 306 -7.82 -5.17 -15.24
CA HIS A 306 -6.60 -5.83 -14.81
C HIS A 306 -6.05 -5.24 -13.51
N ASP A 307 -5.92 -6.07 -12.46
CA ASP A 307 -5.36 -5.76 -11.13
C ASP A 307 -4.25 -6.75 -10.73
N ALA A 308 -3.60 -7.40 -11.70
CA ALA A 308 -2.64 -8.47 -11.43
C ALA A 308 -1.16 -8.04 -11.64
N GLY A 309 -0.87 -6.74 -11.60
CA GLY A 309 0.46 -6.18 -11.82
C GLY A 309 0.79 -5.89 -13.28
N ILE A 310 1.69 -4.93 -13.51
CA ILE A 310 1.94 -4.40 -14.86
C ILE A 310 2.77 -5.36 -15.74
N LYS A 311 3.68 -6.14 -15.15
CA LYS A 311 4.47 -7.14 -15.90
C LYS A 311 3.57 -8.28 -16.38
N ARG A 312 2.62 -8.68 -15.55
CA ARG A 312 1.63 -9.68 -15.91
C ARG A 312 0.75 -9.24 -17.07
N LEU A 313 0.48 -7.95 -17.21
CA LEU A 313 -0.25 -7.41 -18.36
C LEU A 313 0.43 -7.76 -19.70
N LEU A 314 1.76 -7.61 -19.79
CA LEU A 314 2.51 -7.95 -21.01
C LEU A 314 2.35 -9.43 -21.39
N GLU A 315 2.36 -10.31 -20.39
CA GLU A 315 2.17 -11.75 -20.62
C GLU A 315 0.74 -12.08 -21.08
N LEU A 316 -0.26 -11.45 -20.46
CA LEU A 316 -1.68 -11.73 -20.73
C LEU A 316 -2.15 -11.19 -22.08
N VAL A 317 -1.65 -10.04 -22.50
CA VAL A 317 -2.05 -9.37 -23.75
C VAL A 317 -1.16 -9.77 -24.92
N GLY A 318 0.12 -10.04 -24.66
CA GLY A 318 1.17 -10.20 -25.68
C GLY A 318 1.70 -8.83 -26.14
N GLU A 319 3.03 -8.71 -26.14
CA GLU A 319 3.71 -7.43 -26.44
C GLU A 319 3.37 -6.84 -27.81
N ALA A 320 3.15 -7.70 -28.80
CA ALA A 320 2.82 -7.28 -30.16
C ALA A 320 1.49 -6.51 -30.28
N ASN A 321 0.61 -6.66 -29.30
CA ASN A 321 -0.70 -6.00 -29.27
C ASN A 321 -0.67 -4.63 -28.54
N LEU A 322 0.50 -4.18 -28.09
CA LEU A 322 0.67 -2.92 -27.38
C LEU A 322 1.62 -2.00 -28.13
N PRO A 323 1.43 -0.66 -28.02
CA PRO A 323 2.38 0.29 -28.59
C PRO A 323 3.80 0.08 -28.05
N GLY A 324 4.82 0.15 -28.91
CA GLY A 324 6.20 -0.13 -28.53
C GLY A 324 6.72 0.73 -27.36
N GLU A 325 6.36 2.02 -27.32
CA GLU A 325 6.70 2.92 -26.21
C GLU A 325 6.05 2.47 -24.89
N TYR A 326 4.81 1.97 -24.95
CA TYR A 326 4.10 1.45 -23.79
C TYR A 326 4.81 0.19 -23.25
N VAL A 327 5.20 -0.74 -24.12
CA VAL A 327 5.97 -1.94 -23.77
C VAL A 327 7.31 -1.57 -23.14
N GLN A 328 8.05 -0.63 -23.73
CA GLN A 328 9.32 -0.17 -23.20
C GLN A 328 9.16 0.44 -21.79
N ARG A 329 8.11 1.22 -21.59
CA ARG A 329 7.80 1.80 -20.28
C ARG A 329 7.52 0.73 -19.21
N LEU A 330 6.75 -0.32 -19.54
CA LEU A 330 6.47 -1.43 -18.63
C LEU A 330 7.74 -2.22 -18.30
N LYS A 331 8.56 -2.52 -19.30
CA LYS A 331 9.83 -3.25 -19.11
C LYS A 331 10.87 -2.44 -18.34
N GLY A 332 10.88 -1.13 -18.52
CA GLY A 332 11.78 -0.20 -17.83
C GLY A 332 11.36 0.15 -16.40
N ALA A 333 10.21 -0.35 -15.93
CA ALA A 333 9.72 -0.08 -14.60
C ALA A 333 10.68 -0.62 -13.52
N ILE A 334 11.05 0.26 -12.58
CA ILE A 334 11.94 -0.06 -11.47
C ILE A 334 11.07 -0.35 -10.24
N PRO A 335 11.11 -1.59 -9.71
CA PRO A 335 10.28 -1.97 -8.58
C PRO A 335 10.82 -1.43 -7.25
N ALA A 336 9.93 -1.33 -6.26
CA ALA A 336 10.32 -1.19 -4.87
C ALA A 336 10.73 -2.56 -4.29
N VAL A 337 11.83 -2.58 -3.53
CA VAL A 337 12.29 -3.77 -2.81
C VAL A 337 12.20 -3.46 -1.31
N VAL A 338 11.26 -4.09 -0.66
CA VAL A 338 10.91 -3.84 0.74
C VAL A 338 11.04 -5.12 1.53
N ALA A 339 11.44 -5.01 2.77
CA ALA A 339 11.32 -6.09 3.74
C ALA A 339 10.53 -5.62 4.96
N ALA A 340 9.96 -6.58 5.66
CA ALA A 340 9.29 -6.36 6.93
C ALA A 340 9.67 -7.42 7.94
N LEU A 341 9.60 -7.05 9.20
CA LEU A 341 9.71 -7.94 10.33
C LEU A 341 8.48 -7.72 11.22
N ILE A 342 7.55 -8.66 11.17
CA ILE A 342 6.36 -8.61 11.99
C ILE A 342 6.68 -9.24 13.33
N LEU A 343 6.45 -8.51 14.40
CA LEU A 343 6.76 -8.92 15.77
C LEU A 343 5.48 -9.18 16.54
N GLY A 344 5.35 -10.40 17.09
CA GLY A 344 4.41 -10.70 18.17
C GLY A 344 5.08 -10.43 19.51
N LEU A 345 4.42 -9.65 20.36
CA LEU A 345 5.00 -9.11 21.58
C LEU A 345 4.19 -9.50 22.82
N ASN A 346 4.85 -9.77 23.93
CA ASN A 346 4.19 -9.99 25.24
C ASN A 346 3.79 -8.68 25.94
N ARG A 347 4.26 -7.53 25.47
CA ARG A 347 3.88 -6.18 25.88
C ARG A 347 4.14 -5.20 24.75
N SER A 348 3.47 -4.05 24.74
CA SER A 348 3.75 -2.99 23.76
C SER A 348 5.14 -2.41 23.95
N LEU A 349 5.93 -2.32 22.87
CA LEU A 349 7.21 -1.60 22.85
C LEU A 349 7.02 -0.09 22.69
N LEU A 350 5.89 0.35 22.14
CA LEU A 350 5.57 1.77 21.93
C LEU A 350 4.80 2.39 23.12
N GLY A 351 4.40 1.57 24.11
CA GLY A 351 3.50 2.00 25.17
C GLY A 351 2.05 2.06 24.71
N GLU A 352 1.20 2.76 25.47
CA GLU A 352 -0.25 2.83 25.23
C GLU A 352 -0.69 4.08 24.45
N GLU A 353 0.22 5.03 24.22
CA GLU A 353 -0.11 6.31 23.59
C GLU A 353 0.38 6.45 22.15
N HIS A 354 1.27 5.56 21.69
CA HIS A 354 1.90 5.65 20.39
C HIS A 354 1.54 4.47 19.49
N SER A 355 1.17 4.78 18.26
CA SER A 355 0.84 3.77 17.23
C SER A 355 1.93 3.60 16.18
N LEU A 356 2.86 4.54 16.08
CA LEU A 356 3.90 4.60 15.06
C LEU A 356 5.27 4.93 15.65
N LEU A 357 6.32 4.40 15.00
CA LEU A 357 7.71 4.74 15.27
C LEU A 357 8.43 5.01 13.95
N HIS A 358 9.19 6.08 13.93
CA HIS A 358 10.12 6.42 12.86
C HIS A 358 11.55 6.53 13.40
N THR A 359 12.52 5.91 12.75
CA THR A 359 13.92 6.00 13.15
C THR A 359 14.73 6.83 12.16
N MET A 360 15.69 7.61 12.66
CA MET A 360 16.54 8.49 11.86
C MET A 360 18.03 8.29 12.18
N GLY A 361 18.86 8.32 11.15
CA GLY A 361 20.32 8.36 11.32
C GLY A 361 21.02 7.01 11.43
N TRP A 362 20.30 5.91 11.32
CA TRP A 362 20.84 4.57 11.09
C TRP A 362 20.99 4.27 9.60
N ASP A 363 21.62 3.14 9.29
CA ASP A 363 21.80 2.67 7.92
C ASP A 363 20.47 2.32 7.23
N ARG A 364 19.45 2.03 8.02
CA ARG A 364 18.07 1.83 7.56
C ARG A 364 17.12 2.76 8.32
N THR A 365 16.27 3.43 7.58
CA THR A 365 15.10 4.09 8.15
C THR A 365 14.05 3.02 8.42
N LEU A 366 13.77 2.76 9.70
CA LEU A 366 12.69 1.86 10.09
C LEU A 366 11.43 2.66 10.31
N ASN A 367 10.36 2.14 9.76
CA ASN A 367 9.01 2.58 10.05
C ASN A 367 8.26 1.44 10.70
N SER A 368 7.56 1.72 11.77
CA SER A 368 6.84 0.69 12.52
C SER A 368 5.43 1.14 12.80
N TYR A 369 4.50 0.18 12.74
CA TYR A 369 3.09 0.39 13.02
C TYR A 369 2.62 -0.68 14.02
N ALA A 370 1.86 -0.26 15.02
CA ALA A 370 1.27 -1.13 16.03
C ALA A 370 -0.25 -1.26 15.81
N PRO A 371 -0.72 -2.22 15.00
CA PRO A 371 -2.15 -2.38 14.69
C PRO A 371 -2.98 -2.71 15.92
N THR A 372 -2.40 -3.39 16.91
CA THR A 372 -3.06 -3.71 18.18
C THR A 372 -3.31 -2.51 19.08
N PHE A 373 -2.71 -1.35 18.78
CA PHE A 373 -3.06 -0.09 19.40
C PHE A 373 -4.53 0.27 19.11
N PHE A 374 -5.00 0.03 17.89
CA PHE A 374 -6.38 0.31 17.47
C PHE A 374 -7.33 -0.85 17.74
N ASP A 375 -6.89 -2.07 17.48
CA ASP A 375 -7.70 -3.27 17.64
C ASP A 375 -6.92 -4.40 18.36
N PRO A 376 -7.09 -4.52 19.68
CA PRO A 376 -6.39 -5.55 20.45
C PRO A 376 -6.71 -7.00 20.03
N HIS A 377 -7.83 -7.24 19.31
CA HIS A 377 -8.21 -8.58 18.85
C HIS A 377 -7.36 -9.09 17.68
N LEU A 378 -6.46 -8.26 17.16
CA LEU A 378 -5.47 -8.67 16.15
C LEU A 378 -4.35 -9.56 16.71
N ALA A 379 -4.20 -9.61 18.04
CA ALA A 379 -3.27 -10.49 18.74
C ALA A 379 -3.98 -11.32 19.81
N PRO A 380 -3.34 -12.35 20.38
CA PRO A 380 -3.86 -13.05 21.55
C PRO A 380 -4.08 -12.09 22.73
N PRO A 381 -4.98 -12.40 23.68
CA PRO A 381 -5.26 -11.52 24.82
C PRO A 381 -4.00 -11.08 25.59
N GLY A 382 -3.82 -9.78 25.75
CA GLY A 382 -2.67 -9.18 26.42
C GLY A 382 -1.37 -9.19 25.61
N LYS A 383 -1.43 -9.57 24.34
CA LYS A 383 -0.30 -9.53 23.40
C LYS A 383 -0.46 -8.38 22.40
N HIS A 384 0.64 -8.05 21.74
CA HIS A 384 0.69 -6.93 20.79
C HIS A 384 1.37 -7.33 19.49
N ILE A 385 1.13 -6.55 18.43
CA ILE A 385 1.83 -6.64 17.16
C ILE A 385 2.59 -5.34 16.94
N LEU A 386 3.81 -5.46 16.44
CA LEU A 386 4.57 -4.35 15.87
C LEU A 386 5.05 -4.76 14.48
N ASP A 387 4.50 -4.12 13.47
CA ASP A 387 4.93 -4.27 12.08
C ASP A 387 6.10 -3.32 11.83
N VAL A 388 7.30 -3.86 11.58
CA VAL A 388 8.49 -3.10 11.25
C VAL A 388 8.80 -3.29 9.78
N PHE A 389 8.95 -2.22 9.00
CA PHE A 389 9.28 -2.31 7.59
C PHE A 389 10.32 -1.28 7.17
N TRP A 390 11.07 -1.62 6.13
CA TRP A 390 12.13 -0.78 5.57
C TRP A 390 12.34 -1.05 4.09
N VAL A 391 12.93 -0.09 3.40
CA VAL A 391 13.36 -0.26 2.02
C VAL A 391 14.75 -0.85 2.00
N MET A 392 14.89 -1.99 1.34
CA MET A 392 16.17 -2.69 1.22
C MET A 392 17.11 -2.00 0.24
N GLN A 393 18.41 -2.18 0.45
CA GLN A 393 19.44 -1.69 -0.45
C GLN A 393 20.21 -2.85 -1.10
N PRO A 394 20.76 -2.65 -2.32
CA PRO A 394 21.63 -3.66 -2.91
C PRO A 394 22.78 -4.05 -1.95
N PRO A 395 23.16 -5.33 -1.90
CA PRO A 395 22.80 -6.45 -2.76
C PRO A 395 21.50 -7.18 -2.39
N TYR A 396 20.60 -6.60 -1.57
CA TYR A 396 19.31 -7.17 -1.16
C TYR A 396 19.44 -8.50 -0.42
N ASN A 397 20.43 -8.61 0.47
CA ASN A 397 20.63 -9.80 1.30
C ASN A 397 19.74 -9.74 2.54
N LEU A 398 18.69 -10.56 2.59
CA LEU A 398 17.70 -10.55 3.67
C LEU A 398 18.31 -10.84 5.04
N ASN A 399 19.25 -11.79 5.14
CA ASN A 399 19.86 -12.15 6.42
C ASN A 399 20.65 -10.97 6.99
N HIS A 400 21.47 -10.33 6.15
CA HIS A 400 22.22 -9.13 6.54
C HIS A 400 21.27 -7.99 6.97
N GLU A 401 20.21 -7.76 6.20
CA GLU A 401 19.20 -6.74 6.54
C GLU A 401 18.53 -7.03 7.88
N LEU A 402 18.15 -8.29 8.15
CA LEU A 402 17.53 -8.69 9.41
C LEU A 402 18.48 -8.50 10.60
N GLU A 403 19.78 -8.79 10.44
CA GLU A 403 20.77 -8.55 11.50
C GLU A 403 20.90 -7.06 11.81
N LEU A 404 21.02 -6.21 10.77
CA LEU A 404 21.07 -4.75 10.94
C LEU A 404 19.83 -4.23 11.66
N VAL A 405 18.65 -4.65 11.21
CA VAL A 405 17.37 -4.18 11.76
C VAL A 405 17.17 -4.66 13.19
N ARG A 406 17.48 -5.92 13.51
CA ARG A 406 17.44 -6.43 14.90
C ARG A 406 18.42 -5.70 15.81
N GLY A 407 19.63 -5.42 15.33
CA GLY A 407 20.61 -4.61 16.05
C GLY A 407 20.06 -3.21 16.35
N GLN A 408 19.51 -2.54 15.35
CA GLN A 408 18.89 -1.22 15.51
C GLN A 408 17.70 -1.25 16.47
N LEU A 409 16.83 -2.27 16.40
CA LEU A 409 15.69 -2.40 17.32
C LEU A 409 16.14 -2.60 18.78
N ARG A 410 17.26 -3.32 19.03
CA ARG A 410 17.85 -3.43 20.36
C ARG A 410 18.43 -2.11 20.87
N GLU A 411 18.99 -1.27 19.99
CA GLU A 411 19.44 0.07 20.36
C GLU A 411 18.24 0.97 20.72
N VAL A 412 17.14 0.86 19.97
CA VAL A 412 15.91 1.65 20.21
C VAL A 412 15.16 1.16 21.45
N PHE A 413 15.07 -0.17 21.64
CA PHE A 413 14.33 -0.82 22.71
C PHE A 413 15.26 -1.75 23.51
N PRO A 414 15.80 -1.31 24.65
CA PRO A 414 16.71 -2.15 25.45
C PRO A 414 16.13 -3.49 25.93
N ASP A 415 14.81 -3.58 26.00
CA ASP A 415 14.06 -4.77 26.41
C ASP A 415 13.48 -5.57 25.22
N PHE A 416 13.95 -5.30 24.00
CA PHE A 416 13.48 -5.92 22.76
C PHE A 416 13.43 -7.46 22.85
N ASP A 417 14.54 -8.10 23.19
CA ASP A 417 14.62 -9.57 23.25
C ASP A 417 13.73 -10.19 24.33
N GLN A 418 13.33 -9.41 25.36
CA GLN A 418 12.41 -9.86 26.41
C GLN A 418 10.94 -9.69 26.01
N ALA A 419 10.66 -8.74 25.14
CA ALA A 419 9.30 -8.45 24.69
C ALA A 419 8.86 -9.31 23.52
N VAL A 420 9.78 -9.75 22.66
CA VAL A 420 9.49 -10.47 21.42
C VAL A 420 9.26 -11.96 21.67
N GLU A 421 8.09 -12.47 21.28
CA GLU A 421 7.73 -13.90 21.33
C GLU A 421 7.66 -14.52 19.92
N LEU A 422 7.34 -13.73 18.91
CA LEU A 422 7.21 -14.16 17.52
C LEU A 422 7.92 -13.20 16.59
N GLN A 423 8.65 -13.72 15.61
CA GLN A 423 9.25 -12.95 14.55
C GLN A 423 8.88 -13.56 13.19
N VAL A 424 8.28 -12.76 12.33
CA VAL A 424 7.90 -13.18 10.97
C VAL A 424 8.58 -12.26 9.97
N PRO A 425 9.75 -12.66 9.43
CA PRO A 425 10.40 -11.89 8.38
C PRO A 425 9.66 -12.06 7.05
N MET A 426 9.51 -10.96 6.33
CA MET A 426 8.91 -10.92 4.99
C MET A 426 9.84 -10.21 4.04
N PHE A 427 9.95 -10.73 2.83
CA PHE A 427 10.78 -10.15 1.78
C PHE A 427 10.00 -10.07 0.47
N PHE A 428 9.90 -8.85 -0.07
CA PHE A 428 9.08 -8.55 -1.23
C PHE A 428 9.94 -8.19 -2.43
N ARG A 429 10.31 -9.20 -3.20
CA ARG A 429 11.04 -9.05 -4.49
C ARG A 429 10.08 -8.82 -5.66
N GLY A 430 10.66 -8.38 -6.78
CA GLY A 430 10.01 -8.43 -8.09
C GLY A 430 8.78 -7.54 -8.25
N GLY A 431 8.60 -6.57 -7.35
CA GLY A 431 7.47 -5.66 -7.43
C GLY A 431 6.25 -6.09 -6.63
N TRP A 432 6.37 -7.05 -5.71
CA TRP A 432 5.24 -7.42 -4.86
C TRP A 432 4.61 -6.20 -4.17
N THR A 433 5.41 -5.25 -3.67
CA THR A 433 4.90 -4.00 -3.10
C THR A 433 4.50 -3.00 -4.16
N ALA A 434 5.36 -2.78 -5.16
CA ALA A 434 5.12 -1.90 -6.30
C ALA A 434 6.05 -2.32 -7.45
N GLU A 435 5.51 -2.59 -8.62
CA GLU A 435 6.33 -2.83 -9.83
C GLU A 435 6.90 -1.53 -10.39
N MET A 436 6.23 -0.40 -10.11
CA MET A 436 6.72 0.96 -10.33
C MET A 436 6.92 1.65 -8.98
N ALA A 437 8.15 1.63 -8.45
CA ALA A 437 8.48 2.39 -7.25
C ALA A 437 8.20 3.89 -7.46
N HIS A 438 7.82 4.59 -6.39
CA HIS A 438 7.68 6.05 -6.42
C HIS A 438 9.07 6.69 -6.50
N ARG A 439 9.43 7.17 -7.68
CA ARG A 439 10.69 7.85 -7.98
C ARG A 439 10.52 8.78 -9.18
N LEU A 440 11.53 9.60 -9.46
CA LEU A 440 11.57 10.41 -10.67
C LEU A 440 11.30 9.55 -11.92
N GLY A 441 10.41 10.01 -12.78
CA GLY A 441 9.95 9.29 -13.98
C GLY A 441 8.88 8.21 -13.73
N GLN A 442 8.54 7.92 -12.47
CA GLN A 442 7.57 6.89 -12.10
C GLN A 442 6.59 7.34 -11.00
N SER A 443 6.35 8.63 -10.84
CA SER A 443 5.46 9.19 -9.81
C SER A 443 4.32 9.99 -10.40
N GLY A 444 3.19 10.07 -9.70
CA GLY A 444 2.04 10.89 -10.08
C GLY A 444 1.55 10.60 -11.51
N ASP A 445 1.47 11.64 -12.32
CA ASP A 445 1.00 11.56 -13.71
C ASP A 445 1.95 10.77 -14.65
N GLN A 446 3.15 10.48 -14.21
CA GLN A 446 4.12 9.64 -14.93
C GLN A 446 3.85 8.14 -14.79
N ARG A 447 2.89 7.73 -13.97
CA ARG A 447 2.44 6.34 -13.82
C ARG A 447 1.47 5.94 -14.93
N LEU A 448 1.07 4.67 -15.00
CA LEU A 448 0.22 4.17 -16.07
C LEU A 448 -1.19 4.75 -16.00
N ASP A 449 -1.72 5.18 -17.14
CA ASP A 449 -3.13 5.56 -17.21
C ASP A 449 -4.01 4.33 -16.94
N PRO A 450 -5.03 4.44 -16.08
CA PRO A 450 -6.04 3.40 -15.89
C PRO A 450 -6.77 2.97 -17.17
N VAL A 451 -6.84 3.84 -18.18
CA VAL A 451 -7.35 3.51 -19.51
C VAL A 451 -6.19 3.00 -20.36
N SER A 452 -6.18 1.71 -20.67
CA SER A 452 -5.12 1.12 -21.48
C SER A 452 -5.21 1.53 -22.96
N PRO A 453 -4.14 1.31 -23.75
CA PRO A 453 -4.20 1.50 -25.21
C PRO A 453 -5.18 0.57 -25.92
N ILE A 454 -5.63 -0.52 -25.28
CA ILE A 454 -6.56 -1.49 -25.85
C ILE A 454 -7.99 -1.12 -25.45
N ALA A 455 -8.88 -0.98 -26.39
CA ALA A 455 -10.28 -0.67 -26.14
C ALA A 455 -10.93 -1.74 -25.22
N GLY A 456 -11.70 -1.33 -24.24
CA GLY A 456 -12.36 -2.25 -23.31
C GLY A 456 -11.45 -2.90 -22.24
N LEU A 457 -10.15 -2.59 -22.24
CA LEU A 457 -9.20 -3.03 -21.21
C LEU A 457 -8.81 -1.86 -20.32
N TYR A 458 -9.01 -2.02 -19.03
CA TYR A 458 -8.70 -1.03 -17.99
C TYR A 458 -7.71 -1.59 -16.97
N LEU A 459 -6.94 -0.71 -16.33
CA LEU A 459 -5.94 -1.04 -15.33
C LEU A 459 -6.32 -0.41 -14.01
N VAL A 460 -6.18 -1.16 -12.94
CA VAL A 460 -6.30 -0.64 -11.58
C VAL A 460 -5.16 -1.19 -10.72
N GLY A 461 -4.97 -0.63 -9.56
CA GLY A 461 -3.93 -1.07 -8.63
C GLY A 461 -2.88 0.00 -8.38
N TYR A 462 -1.88 -0.38 -7.60
CA TYR A 462 -0.89 0.56 -7.05
C TYR A 462 -0.03 1.23 -8.12
N ASP A 463 0.20 0.59 -9.26
CA ASP A 463 1.11 1.06 -10.32
C ASP A 463 0.47 2.02 -11.33
N CYS A 464 -0.83 2.30 -11.18
CA CYS A 464 -1.55 3.27 -12.01
C CYS A 464 -1.40 4.70 -11.49
N ILE A 465 -1.75 5.68 -12.35
CA ILE A 465 -1.86 7.09 -11.96
C ILE A 465 -2.78 7.20 -10.75
N GLY A 466 -2.30 7.87 -9.72
CA GLY A 466 -3.05 8.12 -8.51
C GLY A 466 -2.25 8.95 -7.53
N TYR A 467 -2.93 9.41 -6.50
CA TYR A 467 -2.39 10.28 -5.47
C TYR A 467 -2.80 9.77 -4.10
N GLY A 468 -1.92 9.85 -3.15
CA GLY A 468 -2.17 9.38 -1.79
C GLY A 468 -0.99 8.63 -1.21
N MET A 469 -1.08 8.28 0.07
CA MET A 469 -0.07 7.49 0.78
C MET A 469 -0.33 6.00 0.61
N ALA A 470 0.72 5.21 0.41
CA ALA A 470 0.64 3.76 0.34
C ALA A 470 -0.52 3.28 -0.57
N GLY A 471 -1.36 2.36 -0.10
CA GLY A 471 -2.51 1.86 -0.84
C GLY A 471 -3.57 2.90 -1.20
N ASP A 472 -3.55 4.06 -0.56
CA ASP A 472 -4.52 5.14 -0.79
C ASP A 472 -4.41 5.80 -2.18
N ILE A 473 -3.37 5.46 -2.93
CA ILE A 473 -3.23 5.83 -4.35
C ILE A 473 -4.22 5.07 -5.25
N ILE A 474 -4.62 3.86 -4.88
CA ILE A 474 -5.42 2.92 -5.71
C ILE A 474 -6.81 3.47 -6.05
N PRO A 475 -7.57 4.05 -5.11
CA PRO A 475 -8.92 4.56 -5.37
C PRO A 475 -9.02 5.55 -6.51
N HIS A 476 -8.00 6.36 -6.77
CA HIS A 476 -8.00 7.32 -7.87
C HIS A 476 -8.16 6.61 -9.24
N GLY A 477 -7.39 5.57 -9.48
CA GLY A 477 -7.50 4.75 -10.69
C GLY A 477 -8.84 4.02 -10.78
N VAL A 478 -9.31 3.47 -9.66
CA VAL A 478 -10.62 2.79 -9.58
C VAL A 478 -11.76 3.75 -9.91
N GLU A 479 -11.79 4.94 -9.31
CA GLU A 479 -12.81 5.96 -9.59
C GLU A 479 -12.80 6.38 -11.06
N LYS A 480 -11.62 6.58 -11.66
CA LYS A 480 -11.49 6.90 -13.09
C LYS A 480 -12.07 5.80 -13.97
N VAL A 481 -11.79 4.53 -13.65
CA VAL A 481 -12.32 3.37 -14.40
C VAL A 481 -13.84 3.27 -14.24
N LEU A 482 -14.36 3.37 -13.01
CA LEU A 482 -15.80 3.33 -12.74
C LEU A 482 -16.53 4.47 -13.44
N TYR A 483 -16.00 5.70 -13.37
CA TYR A 483 -16.57 6.85 -14.10
C TYR A 483 -16.59 6.61 -15.61
N ARG A 484 -15.50 6.06 -16.17
CA ARG A 484 -15.39 5.78 -17.60
C ARG A 484 -16.37 4.72 -18.09
N ILE A 485 -16.61 3.68 -17.28
CA ILE A 485 -17.52 2.57 -17.65
C ILE A 485 -18.99 2.94 -17.41
N LEU A 486 -19.29 3.62 -16.29
CA LEU A 486 -20.65 3.84 -15.82
C LEU A 486 -21.22 5.22 -16.18
N GLY A 487 -20.36 6.21 -16.43
CA GLY A 487 -20.78 7.62 -16.57
C GLY A 487 -21.31 8.24 -15.27
N ASP A 488 -21.06 7.63 -14.13
CA ASP A 488 -21.62 8.03 -12.85
C ASP A 488 -20.77 9.10 -12.16
N GLU A 489 -21.31 10.31 -12.01
CA GLU A 489 -20.65 11.48 -11.41
C GLU A 489 -20.17 11.25 -9.97
N ARG A 490 -20.68 10.24 -9.25
CA ARG A 490 -20.19 9.86 -7.92
C ARG A 490 -18.72 9.46 -7.94
N TYR A 491 -18.25 8.88 -9.06
CA TYR A 491 -16.89 8.42 -9.26
C TYR A 491 -15.97 9.44 -9.94
N LYS A 492 -16.45 10.64 -10.21
CA LYS A 492 -15.59 11.71 -10.74
C LYS A 492 -14.55 12.11 -9.69
N ALA A 493 -13.28 12.08 -10.09
CA ALA A 493 -12.16 12.33 -9.18
C ALA A 493 -12.29 13.66 -8.44
N GLU A 494 -12.05 13.66 -7.13
CA GLU A 494 -12.21 14.86 -6.27
C GLU A 494 -11.25 15.98 -6.64
N ASP A 495 -10.04 15.66 -7.12
CA ASP A 495 -9.03 16.66 -7.49
C ASP A 495 -9.43 17.50 -8.71
N GLU A 496 -10.39 17.05 -9.49
CA GLU A 496 -10.95 17.77 -10.63
C GLU A 496 -12.05 18.77 -10.25
N LYS A 497 -12.54 18.73 -8.99
CA LYS A 497 -13.62 19.60 -8.53
C LYS A 497 -13.10 21.00 -8.18
N SER A 498 -13.77 22.04 -8.66
CA SER A 498 -13.42 23.44 -8.39
C SER A 498 -13.46 23.81 -6.88
N SER A 499 -14.36 23.17 -6.12
CA SER A 499 -14.48 23.33 -4.66
C SER A 499 -13.22 22.92 -3.93
N THR A 500 -12.58 21.83 -4.36
CA THR A 500 -11.32 21.34 -3.76
C THR A 500 -10.18 22.33 -3.97
N ARG A 501 -10.09 22.96 -5.15
CA ARG A 501 -9.07 23.99 -5.42
C ARG A 501 -9.26 25.24 -4.55
N LEU A 502 -10.50 25.65 -4.30
CA LEU A 502 -10.79 26.79 -3.42
C LEU A 502 -10.42 26.49 -1.98
N ALA A 503 -10.77 25.31 -1.47
CA ALA A 503 -10.41 24.86 -0.13
C ALA A 503 -8.88 24.80 0.07
N LYS A 504 -8.13 24.27 -0.90
CA LYS A 504 -6.66 24.24 -0.88
C LYS A 504 -6.07 25.65 -0.82
N ARG A 505 -6.61 26.61 -1.59
CA ARG A 505 -6.18 28.02 -1.51
C ARG A 505 -6.44 28.65 -0.15
N ALA A 506 -7.59 28.40 0.47
CA ALA A 506 -7.92 28.90 1.79
C ALA A 506 -6.93 28.37 2.86
N LYS A 507 -6.60 27.07 2.81
CA LYS A 507 -5.58 26.47 3.68
C LYS A 507 -4.19 27.07 3.45
N SER A 508 -3.79 27.28 2.20
CA SER A 508 -2.53 27.98 1.87
C SER A 508 -2.46 29.34 2.54
N MET A 509 -3.53 30.14 2.45
CA MET A 509 -3.59 31.46 3.10
C MET A 509 -3.48 31.35 4.63
N LEU A 510 -4.16 30.39 5.25
CA LEU A 510 -4.07 30.16 6.69
C LEU A 510 -2.63 29.89 7.13
N PHE A 511 -1.93 28.97 6.46
CA PHE A 511 -0.54 28.67 6.79
C PHE A 511 0.41 29.86 6.55
N ARG A 512 0.15 30.72 5.56
CA ARG A 512 0.90 31.99 5.39
C ARG A 512 0.72 32.93 6.58
N VAL A 513 -0.48 33.00 7.12
CA VAL A 513 -0.76 33.81 8.35
C VAL A 513 -0.02 33.22 9.55
N MET A 514 -0.05 31.88 9.73
CA MET A 514 0.71 31.20 10.78
C MET A 514 2.22 31.42 10.65
N ALA A 515 2.77 31.36 9.43
CA ALA A 515 4.18 31.68 9.17
C ALA A 515 4.56 33.10 9.57
N ALA A 516 3.70 34.10 9.28
CA ALA A 516 3.90 35.49 9.70
C ALA A 516 3.83 35.63 11.22
N GLY A 517 2.87 34.96 11.88
CA GLY A 517 2.74 34.96 13.34
C GLY A 517 3.96 34.39 14.06
N GLN A 518 4.57 33.31 13.53
CA GLN A 518 5.79 32.75 14.12
C GLN A 518 7.03 33.67 13.98
N LYS A 519 7.10 34.48 12.92
CA LYS A 519 8.18 35.47 12.77
C LYS A 519 8.09 36.62 13.80
N LEU A 520 6.89 36.86 14.34
CA LEU A 520 6.66 37.90 15.36
C LEU A 520 6.90 37.41 16.79
N LYS A 521 6.96 36.10 17.02
CA LYS A 521 7.37 35.56 18.33
C LYS A 521 8.90 35.73 18.45
N ARG A 522 9.30 36.74 19.25
CA ARG A 522 10.69 37.06 19.56
C ARG A 522 11.20 36.24 20.75
#